data_581c1dd8c94c1ec02f36d36ead708d4a
#
_entry.id   581c1dd8c94c1ec02f36d36ead708d4a
#
_cell.length_a   1.000
_cell.length_b   1.000
_cell.length_c   1.000
_cell.angle_alpha   90.00
_cell.angle_beta   90.00
_cell.angle_gamma   90.00
#
_symmetry.space_group_name_H-M   'P 1'
#
loop_
_entity.id
_entity.type
_entity.pdbx_description
1 polymer ?
#
loop_
_entity_poly.entity_id
_entity_poly.type
_entity_poly.pdbx_seq_one_letter_code
_entity_poly.pdbx_strand_id
1 'polypeptide(L)'
;FRDPKIWREADGTYSAVTVCLAEDGSGAAALFQSKDGFDWHFVTVLERCNNQYGKMWECPDFFPLDGKQVLMLGPMEMLPKGEFHNGHNVIAFIGSYDEATHTFTKENVQLMDGGIDFYATQTTLAPDGRRIMTAWLQTWSDTEDKPQGCKWFGQTICPRELHIKDGRIFQTPVRELDAVHGKRTFHENVTVQGETTLEGIKGRVADLTVTVQPGEYRSFTLKLAADADHHTSLTY
;
A
#
# COMPACT_ATOMS: atom_id res chain seq x y z
N PHE A 1 6.80 -20.03 -9.61
CA PHE A 1 7.24 -18.65 -9.84
C PHE A 1 6.10 -17.84 -10.41
N ARG A 2 5.88 -16.59 -9.90
CA ARG A 2 4.90 -15.64 -10.43
C ARG A 2 5.30 -14.19 -10.13
N ASP A 3 4.63 -13.26 -10.81
CA ASP A 3 4.63 -11.82 -10.57
C ASP A 3 6.05 -11.20 -10.57
N PRO A 4 6.88 -11.40 -11.60
CA PRO A 4 8.20 -10.80 -11.61
C PRO A 4 8.13 -9.27 -11.72
N LYS A 5 8.85 -8.57 -10.83
CA LYS A 5 9.19 -7.16 -10.97
C LYS A 5 10.61 -7.06 -11.50
N ILE A 6 10.75 -6.42 -12.66
CA ILE A 6 12.03 -6.27 -13.36
C ILE A 6 12.44 -4.80 -13.35
N TRP A 7 13.72 -4.54 -13.14
CA TRP A 7 14.31 -3.22 -13.32
C TRP A 7 15.67 -3.32 -13.99
N ARG A 8 16.12 -2.20 -14.54
CA ARG A 8 17.44 -2.07 -15.15
C ARG A 8 18.39 -1.44 -14.15
N GLU A 9 19.56 -2.04 -13.99
CA GLU A 9 20.62 -1.53 -13.14
C GLU A 9 21.42 -0.41 -13.84
N ALA A 10 22.17 0.36 -13.05
CA ALA A 10 22.97 1.46 -13.56
C ALA A 10 24.07 1.03 -14.54
N ASP A 11 24.58 -0.19 -14.41
CA ASP A 11 25.56 -0.79 -15.32
C ASP A 11 24.94 -1.35 -16.62
N GLY A 12 23.61 -1.30 -16.73
CA GLY A 12 22.84 -1.74 -17.87
C GLY A 12 22.36 -3.18 -17.83
N THR A 13 22.71 -3.94 -16.80
CA THR A 13 22.17 -5.27 -16.52
C THR A 13 20.73 -5.17 -16.00
N TYR A 14 20.09 -6.30 -15.77
CA TYR A 14 18.73 -6.37 -15.27
C TYR A 14 18.66 -7.20 -14.00
N SER A 15 17.85 -6.77 -13.07
CA SER A 15 17.47 -7.53 -11.87
C SER A 15 15.97 -7.80 -11.88
N ALA A 16 15.56 -8.91 -11.28
CA ALA A 16 14.16 -9.27 -11.12
C ALA A 16 13.92 -9.90 -9.74
N VAL A 17 12.91 -9.43 -9.04
CA VAL A 17 12.35 -10.13 -7.89
C VAL A 17 11.09 -10.87 -8.31
N THR A 18 10.95 -12.11 -7.88
CA THR A 18 9.75 -12.92 -8.10
C THR A 18 9.40 -13.71 -6.84
N VAL A 19 8.18 -14.19 -6.74
CA VAL A 19 7.77 -15.07 -5.64
C VAL A 19 7.66 -16.52 -6.12
N CYS A 20 8.00 -17.42 -5.22
CA CYS A 20 7.94 -18.87 -5.46
C CYS A 20 7.54 -19.60 -4.18
N LEU A 21 7.19 -20.88 -4.32
CA LEU A 21 7.09 -21.78 -3.18
C LEU A 21 8.48 -22.29 -2.82
N ALA A 22 8.82 -22.24 -1.54
CA ALA A 22 9.95 -22.93 -0.94
C ALA A 22 9.63 -24.43 -0.78
N GLU A 23 10.63 -25.23 -0.40
CA GLU A 23 10.47 -26.69 -0.21
C GLU A 23 9.47 -27.04 0.89
N ASP A 24 9.33 -26.17 1.90
CA ASP A 24 8.34 -26.33 2.98
C ASP A 24 6.92 -25.94 2.59
N GLY A 25 6.70 -25.56 1.32
CA GLY A 25 5.41 -25.12 0.79
C GLY A 25 5.02 -23.69 1.14
N SER A 26 5.89 -22.92 1.80
CA SER A 26 5.66 -21.51 2.11
C SER A 26 6.21 -20.58 1.02
N GLY A 27 5.75 -19.32 1.01
CA GLY A 27 6.20 -18.32 0.06
C GLY A 27 7.65 -17.88 0.29
N ALA A 28 8.36 -17.58 -0.79
CA ALA A 28 9.68 -16.96 -0.76
C ALA A 28 9.81 -15.90 -1.85
N ALA A 29 10.58 -14.85 -1.59
CA ALA A 29 10.95 -13.84 -2.57
C ALA A 29 12.37 -14.11 -3.06
N ALA A 30 12.53 -14.35 -4.34
CA ALA A 30 13.81 -14.71 -4.97
C ALA A 30 14.28 -13.62 -5.93
N LEU A 31 15.57 -13.32 -5.89
CA LEU A 31 16.25 -12.37 -6.77
C LEU A 31 16.94 -13.11 -7.90
N PHE A 32 16.79 -12.58 -9.09
CA PHE A 32 17.46 -13.02 -10.31
C PHE A 32 18.17 -11.85 -10.98
N GLN A 33 19.20 -12.14 -11.75
CA GLN A 33 19.90 -11.17 -12.58
C GLN A 33 20.06 -11.68 -14.01
N SER A 34 20.15 -10.73 -14.96
CA SER A 34 20.40 -11.00 -16.37
C SER A 34 21.26 -9.88 -16.98
N LYS A 35 22.12 -10.24 -17.93
CA LYS A 35 22.91 -9.27 -18.71
C LYS A 35 22.13 -8.70 -19.91
N ASP A 36 21.16 -9.43 -20.42
CA ASP A 36 20.50 -9.16 -21.70
C ASP A 36 18.96 -9.13 -21.60
N GLY A 37 18.39 -9.49 -20.43
CA GLY A 37 16.95 -9.59 -20.19
C GLY A 37 16.32 -10.90 -20.66
N PHE A 38 17.10 -11.83 -21.22
CA PHE A 38 16.64 -13.13 -21.71
C PHE A 38 17.18 -14.29 -20.89
N ASP A 39 18.49 -14.32 -20.64
CA ASP A 39 19.13 -15.34 -19.83
C ASP A 39 19.21 -14.90 -18.36
N TRP A 40 18.38 -15.50 -17.52
CA TRP A 40 18.28 -15.18 -16.10
C TRP A 40 18.96 -16.22 -15.23
N HIS A 41 19.74 -15.78 -14.27
CA HIS A 41 20.33 -16.63 -13.26
C HIS A 41 19.84 -16.27 -11.86
N PHE A 42 19.65 -17.28 -11.04
CA PHE A 42 19.30 -17.13 -9.64
C PHE A 42 20.46 -16.50 -8.86
N VAL A 43 20.15 -15.52 -8.03
CA VAL A 43 21.12 -14.82 -7.17
C VAL A 43 20.97 -15.27 -5.72
N THR A 44 19.80 -15.00 -5.13
CA THR A 44 19.55 -15.30 -3.72
C THR A 44 18.04 -15.37 -3.42
N VAL A 45 17.72 -15.87 -2.24
CA VAL A 45 16.40 -15.68 -1.62
C VAL A 45 16.50 -14.51 -0.67
N LEU A 46 15.76 -13.43 -0.97
CA LEU A 46 15.74 -12.22 -0.17
C LEU A 46 15.05 -12.42 1.18
N GLU A 47 13.91 -13.12 1.18
CA GLU A 47 13.15 -13.40 2.40
C GLU A 47 12.29 -14.66 2.20
N ARG A 48 12.01 -15.36 3.31
CA ARG A 48 11.13 -16.53 3.39
C ARG A 48 9.98 -16.25 4.31
N CYS A 49 8.80 -16.71 3.92
CA CYS A 49 7.60 -16.58 4.72
C CYS A 49 7.69 -17.35 6.04
N ASN A 50 8.20 -18.57 6.01
CA ASN A 50 8.24 -19.49 7.17
C ASN A 50 6.87 -19.59 7.88
N ASN A 51 5.77 -19.46 7.15
CA ASN A 51 4.39 -19.41 7.65
C ASN A 51 4.12 -18.33 8.72
N GLN A 52 4.94 -17.26 8.78
CA GLN A 52 4.75 -16.14 9.72
C GLN A 52 3.87 -15.02 9.13
N TYR A 53 3.93 -14.84 7.81
CA TYR A 53 3.21 -13.79 7.07
C TYR A 53 2.45 -14.44 5.92
N GLY A 54 1.33 -15.11 6.26
CA GLY A 54 0.54 -15.87 5.30
C GLY A 54 1.21 -17.18 4.86
N LYS A 55 0.65 -17.81 3.85
CA LYS A 55 1.19 -19.06 3.27
C LYS A 55 1.95 -18.84 1.99
N MET A 56 1.44 -18.01 1.11
CA MET A 56 2.03 -17.66 -0.17
C MET A 56 2.09 -16.15 -0.32
N TRP A 57 2.99 -15.68 -1.18
CA TRP A 57 3.17 -14.28 -1.49
C TRP A 57 2.90 -13.99 -2.96
N GLU A 58 2.49 -12.75 -3.25
CA GLU A 58 2.22 -12.24 -4.59
C GLU A 58 2.79 -10.84 -4.77
N CYS A 59 2.93 -10.40 -6.02
CA CYS A 59 3.26 -9.04 -6.43
C CYS A 59 4.47 -8.44 -5.69
N PRO A 60 5.65 -9.10 -5.67
CA PRO A 60 6.81 -8.57 -4.99
C PRO A 60 7.33 -7.30 -5.69
N ASP A 61 7.82 -6.37 -4.91
CA ASP A 61 8.55 -5.18 -5.39
C ASP A 61 9.76 -4.94 -4.47
N PHE A 62 10.94 -4.74 -5.05
CA PHE A 62 12.19 -4.58 -4.30
C PHE A 62 12.89 -3.31 -4.75
N PHE A 63 12.97 -2.31 -3.86
CA PHE A 63 13.43 -0.98 -4.24
C PHE A 63 14.09 -0.21 -3.10
N PRO A 64 15.03 0.70 -3.42
CA PRO A 64 15.58 1.63 -2.45
C PRO A 64 14.58 2.76 -2.14
N LEU A 65 14.54 3.19 -0.87
CA LEU A 65 13.73 4.30 -0.38
C LEU A 65 14.42 4.95 0.84
N ASP A 66 14.76 6.23 0.72
CA ASP A 66 15.34 7.06 1.79
C ASP A 66 16.47 6.38 2.58
N GLY A 67 17.41 5.77 1.84
CA GLY A 67 18.59 5.12 2.42
C GLY A 67 18.34 3.72 3.02
N LYS A 68 17.14 3.18 2.85
CA LYS A 68 16.79 1.79 3.17
C LYS A 68 16.48 1.01 1.91
N GLN A 69 16.44 -0.32 2.04
CA GLN A 69 15.92 -1.22 1.03
C GLN A 69 14.57 -1.75 1.50
N VAL A 70 13.61 -1.78 0.60
CA VAL A 70 12.24 -2.23 0.87
C VAL A 70 11.92 -3.43 0.00
N LEU A 71 11.42 -4.50 0.61
CA LEU A 71 10.75 -5.61 -0.06
C LEU A 71 9.27 -5.53 0.29
N MET A 72 8.44 -5.13 -0.67
CA MET A 72 6.99 -5.03 -0.53
C MET A 72 6.34 -6.19 -1.27
N LEU A 73 5.30 -6.78 -0.67
CA LEU A 73 4.60 -7.91 -1.29
C LEU A 73 3.20 -8.13 -0.67
N GLY A 74 2.41 -8.96 -1.33
CA GLY A 74 1.06 -9.34 -0.92
C GLY A 74 1.00 -10.73 -0.30
N PRO A 75 0.97 -10.88 1.04
CA PRO A 75 0.68 -12.15 1.68
C PRO A 75 -0.76 -12.60 1.45
N MET A 76 -0.91 -13.89 1.20
CA MET A 76 -2.19 -14.59 1.14
C MET A 76 -2.41 -15.41 2.39
N GLU A 77 -3.66 -15.55 2.82
CA GLU A 77 -4.08 -16.37 3.95
C GLU A 77 -3.33 -16.04 5.26
N MET A 78 -3.16 -14.75 5.54
CA MET A 78 -2.61 -14.34 6.84
C MET A 78 -3.58 -14.66 7.98
N LEU A 79 -3.01 -15.05 9.11
CA LEU A 79 -3.74 -15.09 10.39
C LEU A 79 -3.59 -13.73 11.10
N PRO A 80 -4.64 -13.24 11.76
CA PRO A 80 -4.60 -11.94 12.44
C PRO A 80 -3.55 -11.96 13.57
N LYS A 81 -2.69 -10.93 13.57
CA LYS A 81 -1.65 -10.76 14.58
C LYS A 81 -1.23 -9.30 14.69
N GLY A 82 -1.45 -8.67 15.82
CA GLY A 82 -1.11 -7.27 16.03
C GLY A 82 -1.84 -6.36 15.04
N GLU A 83 -1.11 -5.59 14.25
CA GLU A 83 -1.66 -4.71 13.21
C GLU A 83 -2.07 -5.45 11.94
N PHE A 84 -1.64 -6.70 11.77
CA PHE A 84 -1.95 -7.49 10.58
C PHE A 84 -3.33 -8.13 10.71
N HIS A 85 -4.23 -7.81 9.78
CA HIS A 85 -5.54 -8.46 9.69
C HIS A 85 -5.45 -9.82 9.00
N ASN A 86 -6.52 -10.60 9.03
CA ASN A 86 -6.57 -11.91 8.35
C ASN A 86 -6.75 -11.77 6.83
N GLY A 87 -6.43 -12.82 6.11
CA GLY A 87 -6.65 -12.95 4.68
C GLY A 87 -5.53 -12.34 3.84
N HIS A 88 -5.89 -11.50 2.88
CA HIS A 88 -4.95 -10.82 1.98
C HIS A 88 -4.49 -9.50 2.59
N ASN A 89 -3.19 -9.26 2.57
CA ASN A 89 -2.57 -8.04 3.10
C ASN A 89 -1.57 -7.48 2.08
N VAL A 90 -1.05 -6.30 2.34
CA VAL A 90 0.20 -5.81 1.75
C VAL A 90 1.13 -5.44 2.87
N ILE A 91 2.30 -6.04 2.89
CA ILE A 91 3.34 -5.77 3.88
C ILE A 91 4.62 -5.28 3.20
N ALA A 92 5.38 -4.49 3.94
CA ALA A 92 6.72 -4.08 3.56
C ALA A 92 7.73 -4.55 4.61
N PHE A 93 8.73 -5.28 4.18
CA PHE A 93 9.95 -5.51 4.94
C PHE A 93 10.91 -4.36 4.66
N ILE A 94 11.31 -3.65 5.70
CA ILE A 94 12.22 -2.49 5.62
C ILE A 94 13.54 -2.91 6.21
N GLY A 95 14.64 -2.61 5.53
CA GLY A 95 15.95 -3.04 6.01
C GLY A 95 17.11 -2.48 5.19
N SER A 96 18.18 -3.24 5.11
CA SER A 96 19.36 -2.95 4.33
C SER A 96 19.66 -4.10 3.36
N TYR A 97 20.29 -3.79 2.24
CA TYR A 97 20.73 -4.78 1.26
C TYR A 97 22.23 -4.60 0.99
N ASP A 98 22.97 -5.68 1.14
CA ASP A 98 24.38 -5.75 0.81
C ASP A 98 24.52 -6.36 -0.59
N GLU A 99 24.92 -5.53 -1.56
CA GLU A 99 25.10 -5.94 -2.96
C GLU A 99 26.25 -6.93 -3.15
N ALA A 100 27.29 -6.89 -2.30
CA ALA A 100 28.44 -7.77 -2.43
C ALA A 100 28.14 -9.22 -2.01
N THR A 101 27.28 -9.37 -1.02
CA THR A 101 26.84 -10.69 -0.51
C THR A 101 25.43 -11.07 -0.94
N HIS A 102 24.73 -10.17 -1.61
CA HIS A 102 23.32 -10.29 -1.98
C HIS A 102 22.41 -10.63 -0.80
N THR A 103 22.70 -10.03 0.37
CA THR A 103 21.99 -10.31 1.60
C THR A 103 21.03 -9.16 1.94
N PHE A 104 19.74 -9.47 2.06
CA PHE A 104 18.76 -8.55 2.61
C PHE A 104 18.61 -8.79 4.12
N THR A 105 18.88 -7.75 4.92
CA THR A 105 18.73 -7.78 6.37
C THR A 105 17.51 -6.99 6.77
N LYS A 106 16.45 -7.68 7.18
CA LYS A 106 15.19 -7.12 7.63
C LYS A 106 15.34 -6.47 9.01
N GLU A 107 14.96 -5.21 9.12
CA GLU A 107 14.97 -4.44 10.38
C GLU A 107 13.55 -4.24 10.93
N ASN A 108 12.55 -4.06 10.05
CA ASN A 108 11.16 -3.83 10.41
C ASN A 108 10.19 -4.48 9.41
N VAL A 109 8.96 -4.71 9.86
CA VAL A 109 7.84 -5.16 9.02
C VAL A 109 6.65 -4.26 9.28
N GLN A 110 6.00 -3.79 8.24
CA GLN A 110 4.88 -2.86 8.33
C GLN A 110 3.72 -3.30 7.45
N LEU A 111 2.50 -3.22 7.99
CA LEU A 111 1.27 -3.25 7.19
C LEU A 111 1.17 -1.96 6.38
N MET A 112 0.88 -2.07 5.07
CA MET A 112 0.85 -0.90 4.19
C MET A 112 -0.49 -0.18 4.20
N ASP A 113 -1.58 -0.87 4.52
CA ASP A 113 -2.91 -0.26 4.64
C ASP A 113 -3.76 -1.04 5.63
N GLY A 114 -4.54 -0.32 6.45
CA GLY A 114 -5.45 -0.92 7.44
C GLY A 114 -6.81 -1.32 6.87
N GLY A 115 -7.11 -0.98 5.62
CA GLY A 115 -8.33 -1.39 4.93
C GLY A 115 -8.24 -2.83 4.42
N ILE A 116 -9.38 -3.50 4.34
CA ILE A 116 -9.46 -4.87 3.83
C ILE A 116 -9.32 -4.93 2.29
N ASP A 117 -9.70 -3.87 1.61
CA ASP A 117 -9.67 -3.75 0.14
C ASP A 117 -8.41 -3.00 -0.33
N PHE A 118 -7.25 -3.59 -0.07
CA PHE A 118 -5.96 -3.04 -0.49
C PHE A 118 -5.00 -4.17 -0.81
N TYR A 119 -4.67 -4.37 -2.10
CA TYR A 119 -3.84 -5.49 -2.53
C TYR A 119 -3.03 -5.22 -3.80
N ALA A 120 -2.15 -6.15 -4.17
CA ALA A 120 -1.40 -6.19 -5.43
C ALA A 120 -0.65 -4.87 -5.74
N THR A 121 0.08 -4.34 -4.76
CA THR A 121 0.83 -3.10 -4.88
C THR A 121 1.98 -3.21 -5.86
N GLN A 122 2.25 -2.13 -6.59
CA GLN A 122 3.46 -1.93 -7.36
C GLN A 122 3.95 -0.50 -7.21
N THR A 123 5.26 -0.30 -7.25
CA THR A 123 5.85 1.04 -7.21
C THR A 123 6.63 1.38 -8.48
N THR A 124 6.78 2.66 -8.74
CA THR A 124 7.66 3.17 -9.79
C THR A 124 8.47 4.36 -9.27
N LEU A 125 9.68 4.51 -9.78
CA LEU A 125 10.49 5.70 -9.56
C LEU A 125 10.09 6.74 -10.61
N ALA A 126 9.52 7.85 -10.16
CA ALA A 126 9.18 8.97 -11.02
C ALA A 126 10.45 9.71 -11.48
N PRO A 127 10.40 10.44 -12.62
CA PRO A 127 11.56 11.17 -13.13
C PRO A 127 12.13 12.23 -12.17
N ASP A 128 11.33 12.72 -11.23
CA ASP A 128 11.73 13.66 -10.18
C ASP A 128 12.26 13.01 -8.91
N GLY A 129 12.46 11.68 -8.92
CA GLY A 129 13.04 10.92 -7.82
C GLY A 129 12.04 10.41 -6.77
N ARG A 130 10.76 10.73 -6.90
CA ARG A 130 9.72 10.21 -5.98
C ARG A 130 9.45 8.73 -6.25
N ARG A 131 9.24 7.96 -5.19
CA ARG A 131 8.72 6.59 -5.28
C ARG A 131 7.20 6.64 -5.18
N ILE A 132 6.52 6.26 -6.25
CA ILE A 132 5.06 6.30 -6.35
C ILE A 132 4.52 4.88 -6.31
N MET A 133 3.56 4.65 -5.42
CA MET A 133 2.86 3.38 -5.27
C MET A 133 1.45 3.46 -5.83
N THR A 134 1.04 2.41 -6.51
CA THR A 134 -0.35 2.11 -6.84
C THR A 134 -0.75 0.76 -6.24
N ALA A 135 -2.05 0.54 -6.06
CA ALA A 135 -2.60 -0.71 -5.55
C ALA A 135 -3.99 -0.97 -6.13
N TRP A 136 -4.42 -2.20 -6.06
CA TRP A 136 -5.79 -2.59 -6.31
C TRP A 136 -6.62 -2.31 -5.05
N LEU A 137 -7.65 -1.47 -5.18
CA LEU A 137 -8.60 -1.16 -4.09
C LEU A 137 -9.67 -2.25 -4.04
N GLN A 138 -9.24 -3.44 -3.75
CA GLN A 138 -10.01 -4.66 -3.64
C GLN A 138 -9.11 -5.80 -3.17
N THR A 139 -9.69 -6.94 -2.79
CA THR A 139 -8.98 -8.18 -2.52
C THR A 139 -9.65 -9.36 -3.23
N TRP A 140 -8.99 -10.50 -3.23
CA TRP A 140 -9.58 -11.75 -3.77
C TRP A 140 -10.82 -12.20 -3.00
N SER A 141 -10.94 -11.80 -1.72
CA SER A 141 -12.08 -12.18 -0.86
C SER A 141 -13.41 -11.60 -1.34
N ASP A 142 -13.39 -10.45 -2.03
CA ASP A 142 -14.60 -9.69 -2.39
C ASP A 142 -14.86 -9.65 -3.90
N THR A 143 -14.14 -10.48 -4.68
CA THR A 143 -14.25 -10.47 -6.15
C THR A 143 -15.59 -10.99 -6.67
N GLU A 144 -16.36 -11.68 -5.85
CA GLU A 144 -17.67 -12.25 -6.23
C GLU A 144 -18.82 -11.27 -6.02
N ASP A 145 -18.61 -10.20 -5.25
CA ASP A 145 -19.66 -9.25 -4.84
C ASP A 145 -19.86 -8.09 -5.82
N LYS A 146 -19.67 -8.34 -7.11
CA LYS A 146 -19.93 -7.32 -8.11
C LYS A 146 -21.38 -6.82 -8.04
N PRO A 147 -21.61 -5.51 -7.80
CA PRO A 147 -22.96 -4.97 -7.74
C PRO A 147 -23.72 -5.21 -9.04
N GLN A 148 -25.00 -5.61 -8.92
CA GLN A 148 -25.84 -5.87 -10.07
C GLN A 148 -25.93 -4.63 -10.98
N GLY A 149 -25.73 -4.84 -12.28
CA GLY A 149 -25.79 -3.77 -13.28
C GLY A 149 -24.50 -2.98 -13.48
N CYS A 150 -23.45 -3.23 -12.69
CA CYS A 150 -22.13 -2.63 -12.91
C CYS A 150 -21.46 -3.23 -14.14
N LYS A 151 -20.97 -2.34 -15.02
CA LYS A 151 -20.23 -2.74 -16.25
C LYS A 151 -18.76 -3.04 -15.96
N TRP A 152 -18.22 -2.53 -14.87
CA TRP A 152 -16.83 -2.71 -14.42
C TRP A 152 -16.81 -3.09 -12.96
N PHE A 153 -15.70 -3.62 -12.51
CA PHE A 153 -15.46 -4.06 -11.13
C PHE A 153 -13.98 -3.92 -10.77
N GLY A 154 -13.74 -3.54 -9.53
CA GLY A 154 -12.41 -3.18 -9.05
C GLY A 154 -12.03 -1.73 -9.36
N GLN A 155 -11.16 -1.19 -8.52
CA GLN A 155 -10.63 0.16 -8.61
C GLN A 155 -9.14 0.14 -8.29
N THR A 156 -8.42 1.19 -8.67
CA THR A 156 -7.10 1.48 -8.12
C THR A 156 -7.22 2.55 -7.05
N ILE A 157 -6.31 2.57 -6.12
CA ILE A 157 -6.17 3.67 -5.17
C ILE A 157 -5.79 4.96 -5.90
N CYS A 158 -5.99 6.12 -5.25
CA CYS A 158 -5.23 7.31 -5.61
C CYS A 158 -3.75 7.00 -5.37
N PRO A 159 -2.86 7.19 -6.37
CA PRO A 159 -1.44 6.90 -6.19
C PRO A 159 -0.85 7.62 -4.98
N ARG A 160 0.13 7.01 -4.33
CA ARG A 160 0.74 7.53 -3.10
C ARG A 160 2.25 7.69 -3.27
N GLU A 161 2.78 8.82 -2.82
CA GLU A 161 4.21 9.03 -2.63
C GLU A 161 4.66 8.34 -1.35
N LEU A 162 5.79 7.63 -1.42
CA LEU A 162 6.35 6.90 -0.29
C LEU A 162 7.58 7.60 0.27
N HIS A 163 7.68 7.65 1.59
CA HIS A 163 8.84 8.16 2.34
C HIS A 163 9.11 7.30 3.56
N ILE A 164 10.37 7.19 3.99
CA ILE A 164 10.70 6.56 5.27
C ILE A 164 11.02 7.65 6.30
N LYS A 165 10.39 7.54 7.46
CA LYS A 165 10.68 8.32 8.64
C LYS A 165 10.63 7.42 9.87
N ASP A 166 11.62 7.51 10.73
CA ASP A 166 11.72 6.73 11.98
C ASP A 166 11.55 5.21 11.77
N GLY A 167 12.12 4.70 10.66
CA GLY A 167 12.06 3.27 10.29
C GLY A 167 10.70 2.77 9.79
N ARG A 168 9.76 3.68 9.49
CA ARG A 168 8.43 3.36 8.95
C ARG A 168 8.20 4.06 7.60
N ILE A 169 7.45 3.42 6.74
CA ILE A 169 6.99 4.01 5.47
C ILE A 169 5.77 4.88 5.74
N PHE A 170 5.88 6.14 5.38
CA PHE A 170 4.79 7.09 5.32
C PHE A 170 4.29 7.22 3.89
N GLN A 171 3.00 7.44 3.74
CA GLN A 171 2.31 7.50 2.46
C GLN A 171 1.51 8.79 2.40
N THR A 172 1.66 9.54 1.31
CA THR A 172 0.84 10.73 1.04
C THR A 172 0.25 10.62 -0.37
N PRO A 173 -0.96 11.11 -0.61
CA PRO A 173 -1.48 11.21 -1.97
C PRO A 173 -0.50 11.98 -2.87
N VAL A 174 -0.37 11.56 -4.14
CA VAL A 174 0.50 12.27 -5.07
C VAL A 174 0.05 13.71 -5.24
N ARG A 175 1.02 14.64 -5.28
CA ARG A 175 0.77 16.09 -5.40
C ARG A 175 0.04 16.50 -6.68
N GLU A 176 0.07 15.68 -7.71
CA GLU A 176 -0.65 15.91 -8.97
C GLU A 176 -2.18 15.97 -8.77
N LEU A 177 -2.70 15.41 -7.69
CA LEU A 177 -4.12 15.51 -7.33
C LEU A 177 -4.54 16.95 -7.03
N ASP A 178 -3.63 17.81 -6.58
CA ASP A 178 -3.90 19.23 -6.34
C ASP A 178 -4.37 19.95 -7.62
N ALA A 179 -3.90 19.51 -8.77
CA ALA A 179 -4.27 20.09 -10.06
C ALA A 179 -5.70 19.75 -10.52
N VAL A 180 -6.31 18.74 -9.93
CA VAL A 180 -7.69 18.31 -10.27
C VAL A 180 -8.71 18.74 -9.20
N HIS A 181 -8.28 19.45 -8.17
CA HIS A 181 -9.20 20.01 -7.17
C HIS A 181 -10.17 21.00 -7.79
N GLY A 182 -11.44 20.84 -7.46
CA GLY A 182 -12.52 21.73 -7.87
C GLY A 182 -12.70 22.93 -6.93
N LYS A 183 -13.92 23.36 -6.77
CA LYS A 183 -14.28 24.48 -5.88
C LYS A 183 -13.98 24.12 -4.42
N ARG A 184 -13.17 24.94 -3.75
CA ARG A 184 -12.92 24.81 -2.32
C ARG A 184 -14.07 25.38 -1.49
N THR A 185 -14.53 24.64 -0.50
CA THR A 185 -15.41 25.10 0.60
C THR A 185 -14.58 25.09 1.87
N PHE A 186 -14.70 26.12 2.69
CA PHE A 186 -13.89 26.28 3.87
C PHE A 186 -14.75 26.75 5.06
N HIS A 187 -14.54 26.12 6.21
CA HIS A 187 -15.19 26.48 7.48
C HIS A 187 -14.11 26.63 8.55
N GLU A 188 -14.14 27.71 9.29
CA GLU A 188 -13.24 27.96 10.40
C GLU A 188 -13.99 28.16 11.72
N ASN A 189 -13.34 27.80 12.80
CA ASN A 189 -13.82 28.06 14.15
C ASN A 189 -15.23 27.55 14.44
N VAL A 190 -15.54 26.40 13.83
CA VAL A 190 -16.83 25.74 14.04
C VAL A 190 -16.84 25.07 15.41
N THR A 191 -17.73 25.49 16.27
CA THR A 191 -17.98 24.83 17.55
C THR A 191 -19.09 23.79 17.37
N VAL A 192 -18.79 22.53 17.64
CA VAL A 192 -19.73 21.42 17.53
C VAL A 192 -20.23 21.04 18.92
N GLN A 193 -21.56 21.15 19.11
CA GLN A 193 -22.26 20.64 20.28
C GLN A 193 -23.38 19.72 19.80
N GLY A 194 -23.18 18.41 19.96
CA GLY A 194 -24.06 17.42 19.33
C GLY A 194 -23.67 17.20 17.88
N GLU A 195 -24.61 17.35 16.95
CA GLU A 195 -24.41 17.17 15.52
C GLU A 195 -24.54 18.49 14.76
N THR A 196 -23.64 18.75 13.83
CA THR A 196 -23.61 19.96 13.00
C THR A 196 -23.36 19.58 11.55
N THR A 197 -24.23 20.02 10.64
CA THR A 197 -24.01 19.90 9.20
C THR A 197 -23.19 21.08 8.69
N LEU A 198 -22.13 20.79 7.94
CA LEU A 198 -21.32 21.83 7.30
C LEU A 198 -21.89 22.14 5.91
N GLU A 199 -22.42 23.36 5.75
CA GLU A 199 -23.06 23.81 4.53
C GLU A 199 -22.08 23.93 3.35
N GLY A 200 -22.55 23.68 2.14
CA GLY A 200 -21.78 23.83 0.91
C GLY A 200 -20.80 22.68 0.60
N ILE A 201 -20.68 21.69 1.48
CA ILE A 201 -19.96 20.46 1.21
C ILE A 201 -20.95 19.45 0.67
N LYS A 202 -20.91 19.22 -0.65
CA LYS A 202 -21.84 18.33 -1.34
C LYS A 202 -21.18 17.72 -2.57
N GLY A 203 -21.23 16.40 -2.70
CA GLY A 203 -20.68 15.69 -3.85
C GLY A 203 -20.34 14.25 -3.52
N ARG A 204 -20.06 13.47 -4.56
CA ARG A 204 -19.65 12.06 -4.44
C ARG A 204 -18.13 11.87 -4.41
N VAL A 205 -17.40 12.89 -4.84
CA VAL A 205 -15.92 12.90 -4.86
C VAL A 205 -15.49 14.18 -4.15
N ALA A 206 -14.68 14.04 -3.11
CA ALA A 206 -14.18 15.15 -2.33
C ALA A 206 -12.79 14.83 -1.76
N ASP A 207 -11.96 15.86 -1.66
CA ASP A 207 -10.78 15.87 -0.82
C ASP A 207 -11.12 16.68 0.44
N LEU A 208 -10.93 16.06 1.61
CA LEU A 208 -11.32 16.63 2.90
C LEU A 208 -10.11 16.75 3.81
N THR A 209 -9.82 17.98 4.24
CA THR A 209 -8.89 18.24 5.33
C THR A 209 -9.68 18.74 6.55
N VAL A 210 -9.62 18.01 7.65
CA VAL A 210 -10.33 18.34 8.88
C VAL A 210 -9.31 18.47 10.01
N THR A 211 -9.27 19.64 10.63
CA THR A 211 -8.45 19.90 11.82
C THR A 211 -9.36 20.02 13.03
N VAL A 212 -9.20 19.13 13.99
CA VAL A 212 -9.94 19.14 15.24
C VAL A 212 -9.03 19.64 16.34
N GLN A 213 -9.44 20.74 17.01
CA GLN A 213 -8.68 21.28 18.16
C GLN A 213 -8.87 20.38 19.39
N PRO A 214 -7.81 20.14 20.17
CA PRO A 214 -7.95 19.45 21.45
C PRO A 214 -8.94 20.17 22.37
N GLY A 215 -9.75 19.39 23.12
CA GLY A 215 -10.76 19.94 24.03
C GLY A 215 -11.29 18.88 24.99
N GLU A 216 -12.32 19.25 25.76
CA GLU A 216 -12.95 18.36 26.75
C GLU A 216 -13.98 17.40 26.10
N TYR A 217 -13.60 16.75 25.01
CA TYR A 217 -14.44 15.71 24.36
C TYR A 217 -13.76 14.34 24.50
N ARG A 218 -14.57 13.27 24.52
CA ARG A 218 -14.07 11.89 24.56
C ARG A 218 -13.84 11.30 23.19
N SER A 219 -14.61 11.75 22.22
CA SER A 219 -14.53 11.33 20.83
C SER A 219 -15.18 12.38 19.94
N PHE A 220 -14.84 12.38 18.66
CA PHE A 220 -15.58 13.08 17.62
C PHE A 220 -15.85 12.13 16.45
N THR A 221 -16.91 12.37 15.71
CA THR A 221 -17.29 11.55 14.55
C THR A 221 -17.55 12.45 13.35
N LEU A 222 -16.95 12.10 12.22
CA LEU A 222 -17.32 12.65 10.92
C LEU A 222 -18.30 11.68 10.24
N LYS A 223 -19.45 12.19 9.83
CA LYS A 223 -20.40 11.47 9.00
C LYS A 223 -20.23 11.92 7.55
N LEU A 224 -19.82 11.01 6.68
CA LEU A 224 -19.57 11.24 5.26
C LEU A 224 -20.59 10.50 4.41
N ALA A 225 -20.83 11.00 3.18
CA ALA A 225 -21.79 10.42 2.24
C ALA A 225 -23.17 10.17 2.91
N ALA A 226 -23.60 11.15 3.72
CA ALA A 226 -24.79 11.00 4.55
C ALA A 226 -26.06 11.38 3.81
N ASP A 227 -27.10 10.57 3.97
CA ASP A 227 -28.48 10.88 3.64
C ASP A 227 -29.40 10.64 4.87
N ALA A 228 -30.70 10.48 4.69
CA ALA A 228 -31.63 10.27 5.81
C ALA A 228 -31.39 8.92 6.52
N ASP A 229 -30.92 7.91 5.80
CA ASP A 229 -30.89 6.52 6.27
C ASP A 229 -29.46 5.93 6.35
N HIS A 230 -28.50 6.51 5.61
CA HIS A 230 -27.17 5.94 5.43
C HIS A 230 -26.07 6.99 5.63
N HIS A 231 -24.96 6.57 6.17
CA HIS A 231 -23.73 7.38 6.23
C HIS A 231 -22.51 6.50 6.49
N THR A 232 -21.33 7.03 6.17
CA THR A 232 -20.04 6.47 6.60
C THR A 232 -19.53 7.27 7.79
N SER A 233 -19.21 6.59 8.89
CA SER A 233 -18.68 7.23 10.10
C SER A 233 -17.18 7.00 10.23
N LEU A 234 -16.44 8.09 10.49
CA LEU A 234 -15.06 8.07 10.96
C LEU A 234 -15.05 8.61 12.39
N THR A 235 -14.79 7.76 13.36
CA THR A 235 -14.78 8.13 14.79
C THR A 235 -13.36 8.05 15.35
N TYR A 236 -12.98 9.12 16.05
CA TYR A 236 -11.72 9.21 16.78
C TYR A 236 -12.00 9.35 18.27
#